data_11e7852916f9ced40b484bc59998cd81
#
_entry.id   11e7852916f9ced40b484bc59998cd81
#
_cell.length_a   1.000
_cell.length_b   1.000
_cell.length_c   1.000
_cell.angle_alpha   90.00
_cell.angle_beta   90.00
_cell.angle_gamma   90.00
#
_symmetry.space_group_name_H-M   'P 1'
#
loop_
_entity.id
_entity.type
_entity.pdbx_description
1 polymer ?
#
loop_
_entity_poly.entity_id
_entity_poly.type
_entity_poly.pdbx_seq_one_letter_code
_entity_poly.pdbx_strand_id
1 'polypeptide(L)'
;AQRDAEMWFGDDTVYMERFLQKPRHVEVQILGDGNGHAIHLYDRDCSLQRRHQKVLEEAPAPNLPEQARADILEACVNACKLMQYRGAGTFEFLFEEGEFFFIEMNTRVQVEHPVTEMVTGVDIIEQQLRIAAGLGLNLEQDEIEVKGHAIECRINAEDPTTFLPSPGKIETFYAPGGAGIRLDSHIYQGYSIPPYYDSMIAKLIAHGKDRETSLARMRQALDEMILTGIKTNIPLHKDLILQDANFCEQAMDI
;
A
#
# COMPACT_ATOMS: atom_id res chain seq x y z
N ALA A 1 -6.90 27.47 -16.84
CA ALA A 1 -6.55 26.09 -17.24
C ALA A 1 -5.67 26.09 -18.51
N GLN A 2 -6.21 26.43 -19.74
CA GLN A 2 -5.41 26.38 -21.00
C GLN A 2 -4.13 27.22 -20.92
N ARG A 3 -4.24 28.46 -20.39
CA ARG A 3 -3.10 29.35 -20.20
C ARG A 3 -2.04 28.77 -19.23
N ASP A 4 -2.48 28.06 -18.21
CA ASP A 4 -1.58 27.42 -17.24
C ASP A 4 -0.95 26.18 -17.86
N ALA A 5 -1.72 25.41 -18.65
CA ALA A 5 -1.22 24.26 -19.39
C ALA A 5 -0.10 24.68 -20.36
N GLU A 6 -0.33 25.72 -21.17
CA GLU A 6 0.70 26.25 -22.06
C GLU A 6 1.96 26.71 -21.30
N MET A 7 1.77 27.42 -20.18
CA MET A 7 2.89 27.94 -19.38
C MET A 7 3.73 26.84 -18.73
N TRP A 8 3.10 25.76 -18.25
CA TRP A 8 3.78 24.71 -17.50
C TRP A 8 4.22 23.52 -18.34
N PHE A 9 3.49 23.22 -19.43
CA PHE A 9 3.71 22.01 -20.24
C PHE A 9 4.08 22.32 -21.69
N GLY A 10 3.97 23.59 -22.13
CA GLY A 10 4.21 23.98 -23.51
C GLY A 10 3.11 23.52 -24.48
N ASP A 11 1.94 23.16 -23.97
CA ASP A 11 0.78 22.69 -24.70
C ASP A 11 -0.49 23.20 -23.99
N ASP A 12 -1.41 23.82 -24.71
CA ASP A 12 -2.65 24.39 -24.17
C ASP A 12 -3.81 23.38 -24.10
N THR A 13 -3.57 22.15 -24.49
CA THR A 13 -4.59 21.09 -24.47
C THR A 13 -5.04 20.81 -23.05
N VAL A 14 -6.35 20.80 -22.83
CA VAL A 14 -6.99 20.44 -21.58
C VAL A 14 -8.14 19.49 -21.83
N TYR A 15 -8.38 18.58 -20.90
CA TYR A 15 -9.53 17.68 -20.90
C TYR A 15 -10.28 17.78 -19.58
N MET A 16 -11.49 17.28 -19.56
CA MET A 16 -12.33 17.24 -18.35
C MET A 16 -12.60 15.80 -17.96
N GLU A 17 -12.50 15.55 -16.68
CA GLU A 17 -12.86 14.28 -16.07
C GLU A 17 -14.01 14.46 -15.07
N ARG A 18 -14.74 13.37 -14.77
CA ARG A 18 -15.73 13.37 -13.70
C ARG A 18 -15.03 13.65 -12.37
N PHE A 19 -15.51 14.63 -11.62
CA PHE A 19 -15.05 14.88 -10.26
C PHE A 19 -15.78 13.93 -9.30
N LEU A 20 -15.03 13.09 -8.61
CA LEU A 20 -15.53 12.19 -7.57
C LEU A 20 -15.58 12.94 -6.23
N GLN A 21 -16.64 12.68 -5.43
CA GLN A 21 -16.91 13.46 -4.22
C GLN A 21 -16.23 12.86 -2.99
N LYS A 22 -16.26 11.53 -2.88
CA LYS A 22 -15.74 10.75 -1.75
C LYS A 22 -15.15 9.42 -2.22
N PRO A 23 -14.16 9.47 -3.12
CA PRO A 23 -13.57 8.25 -3.63
C PRO A 23 -12.68 7.58 -2.58
N ARG A 24 -12.62 6.26 -2.65
CA ARG A 24 -11.58 5.45 -2.01
C ARG A 24 -10.50 5.15 -3.02
N HIS A 25 -9.25 5.06 -2.58
CA HIS A 25 -8.13 4.61 -3.40
C HIS A 25 -7.99 3.09 -3.23
N VAL A 26 -8.43 2.35 -4.23
CA VAL A 26 -8.34 0.89 -4.26
C VAL A 26 -7.43 0.46 -5.40
N GLU A 27 -6.59 -0.53 -5.15
CA GLU A 27 -5.63 -0.99 -6.12
C GLU A 27 -5.57 -2.52 -6.21
N VAL A 28 -5.20 -3.05 -7.38
CA VAL A 28 -5.15 -4.49 -7.66
C VAL A 28 -3.73 -4.92 -7.95
N GLN A 29 -3.20 -5.86 -7.16
CA GLN A 29 -1.87 -6.44 -7.36
C GLN A 29 -1.89 -7.51 -8.44
N ILE A 30 -1.01 -7.40 -9.43
CA ILE A 30 -0.88 -8.35 -10.55
C ILE A 30 0.52 -8.93 -10.60
N LEU A 31 0.61 -10.18 -11.04
CA LEU A 31 1.82 -10.82 -11.52
C LEU A 31 1.57 -11.34 -12.94
N GLY A 32 2.47 -11.06 -13.87
CA GLY A 32 2.42 -11.55 -15.25
C GLY A 32 3.76 -12.14 -15.69
N ASP A 33 3.73 -13.21 -16.47
CA ASP A 33 4.94 -13.93 -16.93
C ASP A 33 5.51 -13.41 -18.25
N GLY A 34 4.78 -12.54 -18.96
CA GLY A 34 5.15 -12.03 -20.28
C GLY A 34 4.76 -12.92 -21.44
N ASN A 35 4.10 -14.04 -21.19
CA ASN A 35 3.70 -15.02 -22.19
C ASN A 35 2.18 -15.22 -22.27
N GLY A 36 1.42 -14.30 -21.68
CA GLY A 36 -0.04 -14.34 -21.64
C GLY A 36 -0.62 -15.06 -20.42
N HIS A 37 0.22 -15.50 -19.48
CA HIS A 37 -0.23 -15.95 -18.17
C HIS A 37 -0.11 -14.80 -17.16
N ALA A 38 -1.19 -14.50 -16.45
CA ALA A 38 -1.25 -13.48 -15.41
C ALA A 38 -2.27 -13.89 -14.34
N ILE A 39 -1.96 -13.51 -13.09
CA ILE A 39 -2.81 -13.71 -11.91
C ILE A 39 -2.94 -12.40 -11.15
N HIS A 40 -4.02 -12.25 -10.40
CA HIS A 40 -4.14 -11.22 -9.38
C HIS A 40 -3.82 -11.78 -7.98
N LEU A 41 -3.31 -10.93 -7.11
CA LEU A 41 -3.11 -11.20 -5.70
C LEU A 41 -4.05 -10.35 -4.83
N TYR A 42 -5.28 -10.18 -5.31
CA TYR A 42 -6.33 -9.35 -4.71
C TYR A 42 -6.00 -7.85 -4.63
N ASP A 43 -6.79 -7.16 -3.84
CA ASP A 43 -6.86 -5.72 -3.75
C ASP A 43 -6.29 -5.19 -2.43
N ARG A 44 -5.94 -3.91 -2.45
CA ARG A 44 -5.56 -3.11 -1.27
C ARG A 44 -6.39 -1.84 -1.22
N ASP A 45 -6.65 -1.34 -0.03
CA ASP A 45 -7.11 0.01 0.22
C ASP A 45 -5.95 0.90 0.64
N CYS A 46 -5.80 2.01 -0.06
CA CYS A 46 -4.75 3.00 0.17
C CYS A 46 -5.34 4.41 0.32
N SER A 47 -6.57 4.51 0.82
CA SER A 47 -7.29 5.79 0.94
C SER A 47 -6.70 6.70 1.99
N LEU A 48 -6.05 6.16 3.03
CA LEU A 48 -5.43 6.96 4.08
C LEU A 48 -4.14 7.62 3.57
N GLN A 49 -4.29 8.84 3.10
CA GLN A 49 -3.24 9.61 2.46
C GLN A 49 -3.06 10.98 3.11
N ARG A 50 -1.86 11.50 2.98
CA ARG A 50 -1.53 12.88 3.34
C ARG A 50 -0.84 13.55 2.16
N ARG A 51 -1.43 14.62 1.63
CA ARG A 51 -0.91 15.33 0.43
C ARG A 51 -0.61 14.36 -0.72
N HIS A 52 -1.54 13.44 -0.99
CA HIS A 52 -1.43 12.39 -2.01
C HIS A 52 -0.29 11.37 -1.78
N GLN A 53 0.23 11.28 -0.56
CA GLN A 53 1.15 10.23 -0.14
C GLN A 53 0.44 9.24 0.76
N LYS A 54 0.46 7.96 0.41
CA LYS A 54 -0.10 6.87 1.21
C LYS A 54 0.60 6.84 2.58
N VAL A 55 -0.15 6.71 3.65
CA VAL A 55 0.34 6.70 5.04
C VAL A 55 0.07 5.37 5.71
N LEU A 56 -1.12 4.80 5.41
CA LEU A 56 -1.56 3.51 5.89
C LEU A 56 -2.27 2.78 4.76
N GLU A 57 -2.00 1.49 4.64
CA GLU A 57 -2.59 0.60 3.64
C GLU A 57 -3.13 -0.67 4.30
N GLU A 58 -4.17 -1.24 3.71
CA GLU A 58 -4.75 -2.50 4.21
C GLU A 58 -5.15 -3.45 3.07
N ALA A 59 -5.09 -4.75 3.32
CA ALA A 59 -5.51 -5.80 2.40
C ALA A 59 -6.29 -6.91 3.12
N PRO A 60 -7.36 -7.42 2.48
CA PRO A 60 -8.04 -6.84 1.32
C PRO A 60 -8.75 -5.53 1.66
N ALA A 61 -9.12 -4.73 0.66
CA ALA A 61 -9.88 -3.50 0.87
C ALA A 61 -11.22 -3.81 1.57
N PRO A 62 -11.51 -3.19 2.73
CA PRO A 62 -12.73 -3.49 3.46
C PRO A 62 -13.96 -2.98 2.71
N ASN A 63 -15.11 -3.61 2.97
CA ASN A 63 -16.44 -3.15 2.51
C ASN A 63 -16.57 -2.91 1.00
N LEU A 64 -15.80 -3.60 0.15
CA LEU A 64 -16.05 -3.64 -1.28
C LEU A 64 -17.18 -4.63 -1.59
N PRO A 65 -18.15 -4.27 -2.45
CA PRO A 65 -19.12 -5.22 -2.96
C PRO A 65 -18.44 -6.39 -3.65
N GLU A 66 -18.82 -7.61 -3.31
CA GLU A 66 -18.15 -8.83 -3.79
C GLU A 66 -18.11 -8.92 -5.32
N GLN A 67 -19.23 -8.60 -5.99
CA GLN A 67 -19.29 -8.63 -7.44
C GLN A 67 -18.37 -7.58 -8.08
N ALA A 68 -18.36 -6.34 -7.56
CA ALA A 68 -17.50 -5.28 -8.08
C ALA A 68 -16.01 -5.64 -7.91
N ARG A 69 -15.66 -6.26 -6.77
CA ARG A 69 -14.31 -6.81 -6.56
C ARG A 69 -13.97 -7.87 -7.59
N ALA A 70 -14.84 -8.86 -7.80
CA ALA A 70 -14.59 -9.94 -8.75
C ALA A 70 -14.40 -9.40 -10.18
N ASP A 71 -15.27 -8.48 -10.60
CA ASP A 71 -15.22 -7.89 -11.94
C ASP A 71 -13.92 -7.11 -12.20
N ILE A 72 -13.46 -6.30 -11.22
CA ILE A 72 -12.23 -5.52 -11.40
C ILE A 72 -10.98 -6.40 -11.37
N LEU A 73 -10.94 -7.43 -10.52
CA LEU A 73 -9.84 -8.38 -10.46
C LEU A 73 -9.69 -9.12 -11.80
N GLU A 74 -10.80 -9.61 -12.36
CA GLU A 74 -10.82 -10.27 -13.68
C GLU A 74 -10.41 -9.32 -14.80
N ALA A 75 -10.92 -8.08 -14.81
CA ALA A 75 -10.56 -7.07 -15.80
C ALA A 75 -9.05 -6.78 -15.81
N CYS A 76 -8.42 -6.64 -14.65
CA CYS A 76 -6.99 -6.42 -14.51
C CYS A 76 -6.16 -7.61 -15.05
N VAL A 77 -6.55 -8.84 -14.72
CA VAL A 77 -5.89 -10.05 -15.25
C VAL A 77 -6.01 -10.11 -16.77
N ASN A 78 -7.21 -9.86 -17.32
CA ASN A 78 -7.45 -9.88 -18.75
C ASN A 78 -6.63 -8.80 -19.49
N ALA A 79 -6.52 -7.59 -18.92
CA ALA A 79 -5.66 -6.54 -19.44
C ALA A 79 -4.19 -6.99 -19.49
N CYS A 80 -3.67 -7.58 -18.39
CA CYS A 80 -2.31 -8.11 -18.35
C CYS A 80 -2.05 -9.22 -19.37
N LYS A 81 -2.99 -10.13 -19.56
CA LYS A 81 -2.90 -11.18 -20.59
C LYS A 81 -2.81 -10.59 -21.99
N LEU A 82 -3.67 -9.62 -22.31
CA LEU A 82 -3.69 -8.95 -23.61
C LEU A 82 -2.39 -8.18 -23.90
N MET A 83 -1.85 -7.49 -22.88
CA MET A 83 -0.59 -6.74 -22.98
C MET A 83 0.65 -7.64 -22.94
N GLN A 84 0.50 -8.93 -22.65
CA GLN A 84 1.61 -9.83 -22.33
C GLN A 84 2.52 -9.22 -21.25
N TYR A 85 1.89 -8.68 -20.20
CA TYR A 85 2.59 -8.00 -19.12
C TYR A 85 3.59 -8.93 -18.43
N ARG A 86 4.80 -8.40 -18.12
CA ARG A 86 5.87 -9.17 -17.51
C ARG A 86 6.36 -8.50 -16.22
N GLY A 87 6.19 -9.15 -15.09
CA GLY A 87 6.64 -8.70 -13.77
C GLY A 87 5.51 -8.50 -12.78
N ALA A 88 5.82 -7.86 -11.67
CA ALA A 88 4.82 -7.36 -10.72
C ALA A 88 4.34 -5.98 -11.16
N GLY A 89 3.03 -5.75 -11.05
CA GLY A 89 2.40 -4.47 -11.33
C GLY A 89 1.15 -4.26 -10.50
N THR A 90 0.70 -3.03 -10.44
CA THR A 90 -0.49 -2.65 -9.68
C THR A 90 -1.33 -1.70 -10.51
N PHE A 91 -2.60 -2.04 -10.68
CA PHE A 91 -3.60 -1.11 -11.23
C PHE A 91 -4.21 -0.30 -10.10
N GLU A 92 -4.18 1.02 -10.20
CA GLU A 92 -4.76 1.94 -9.22
C GLU A 92 -6.08 2.51 -9.72
N PHE A 93 -7.06 2.59 -8.82
CA PHE A 93 -8.42 3.05 -9.10
C PHE A 93 -8.92 3.98 -8.02
N LEU A 94 -9.80 4.90 -8.40
CA LEU A 94 -10.75 5.50 -7.48
C LEU A 94 -12.04 4.67 -7.47
N PHE A 95 -12.54 4.37 -6.30
CA PHE A 95 -13.78 3.62 -6.11
C PHE A 95 -14.81 4.50 -5.42
N GLU A 96 -15.95 4.72 -6.08
CA GLU A 96 -17.06 5.49 -5.53
C GLU A 96 -18.39 4.92 -6.01
N GLU A 97 -19.37 4.81 -5.13
CA GLU A 97 -20.75 4.37 -5.44
C GLU A 97 -20.85 3.02 -6.20
N GLY A 98 -19.92 2.10 -5.93
CA GLY A 98 -19.90 0.78 -6.57
C GLY A 98 -19.14 0.71 -7.89
N GLU A 99 -18.59 1.81 -8.39
CA GLU A 99 -17.86 1.91 -9.64
C GLU A 99 -16.37 2.14 -9.44
N PHE A 100 -15.54 1.53 -10.29
CA PHE A 100 -14.09 1.72 -10.34
C PHE A 100 -13.72 2.66 -11.48
N PHE A 101 -12.91 3.66 -11.19
CA PHE A 101 -12.36 4.62 -12.15
C PHE A 101 -10.85 4.45 -12.20
N PHE A 102 -10.34 4.01 -13.34
CA PHE A 102 -8.90 3.77 -13.52
C PHE A 102 -8.10 5.08 -13.41
N ILE A 103 -7.00 5.05 -12.66
CA ILE A 103 -6.05 6.17 -12.55
C ILE A 103 -4.81 5.85 -13.37
N GLU A 104 -4.07 4.83 -12.94
CA GLU A 104 -2.79 4.46 -13.55
C GLU A 104 -2.43 2.99 -13.29
N MET A 105 -1.40 2.51 -13.99
CA MET A 105 -0.74 1.25 -13.69
C MET A 105 0.70 1.50 -13.27
N ASN A 106 1.04 1.09 -12.06
CA ASN A 106 2.42 1.08 -11.59
C ASN A 106 3.10 -0.22 -12.02
N THR A 107 4.05 -0.11 -12.97
CA THR A 107 4.74 -1.27 -13.56
C THR A 107 5.98 -1.68 -12.74
N ARG A 108 5.83 -1.76 -11.45
CA ARG A 108 6.86 -2.09 -10.45
C ARG A 108 6.21 -2.66 -9.19
N VAL A 109 7.03 -3.21 -8.29
CA VAL A 109 6.59 -3.45 -6.92
C VAL A 109 6.37 -2.10 -6.20
N GLN A 110 5.36 -2.04 -5.34
CA GLN A 110 5.06 -0.87 -4.53
C GLN A 110 5.46 -1.06 -3.07
N VAL A 111 5.47 0.03 -2.29
CA VAL A 111 5.84 0.03 -0.87
C VAL A 111 4.93 -0.92 -0.09
N GLU A 112 3.64 -0.89 -0.38
CA GLU A 112 2.54 -1.60 0.30
C GLU A 112 2.37 -3.07 -0.10
N HIS A 113 3.28 -3.64 -0.92
CA HIS A 113 3.22 -5.07 -1.26
C HIS A 113 3.17 -6.02 -0.04
N PRO A 114 3.76 -5.68 1.13
CA PRO A 114 3.75 -6.59 2.27
C PRO A 114 2.36 -6.96 2.78
N VAL A 115 1.36 -6.08 2.72
CA VAL A 115 0.01 -6.45 3.17
C VAL A 115 -0.60 -7.54 2.28
N THR A 116 -0.33 -7.50 0.97
CA THR A 116 -0.73 -8.55 0.03
C THR A 116 0.01 -9.86 0.33
N GLU A 117 1.32 -9.81 0.55
CA GLU A 117 2.13 -10.98 0.91
C GLU A 117 1.62 -11.65 2.20
N MET A 118 1.25 -10.84 3.21
CA MET A 118 0.76 -11.37 4.49
C MET A 118 -0.59 -12.06 4.38
N VAL A 119 -1.48 -11.62 3.50
CA VAL A 119 -2.81 -12.23 3.35
C VAL A 119 -2.84 -13.37 2.33
N THR A 120 -1.94 -13.38 1.34
CA THR A 120 -1.91 -14.42 0.30
C THR A 120 -0.84 -15.49 0.54
N GLY A 121 0.19 -15.18 1.33
CA GLY A 121 1.35 -16.04 1.50
C GLY A 121 2.30 -16.08 0.30
N VAL A 122 2.10 -15.23 -0.69
CA VAL A 122 2.94 -15.14 -1.90
C VAL A 122 4.05 -14.13 -1.69
N ASP A 123 5.31 -14.54 -1.85
CA ASP A 123 6.47 -13.63 -1.91
C ASP A 123 6.54 -12.99 -3.30
N ILE A 124 6.12 -11.71 -3.38
CA ILE A 124 6.06 -10.96 -4.65
C ILE A 124 7.46 -10.71 -5.21
N ILE A 125 8.44 -10.49 -4.34
CA ILE A 125 9.84 -10.26 -4.76
C ILE A 125 10.44 -11.53 -5.35
N GLU A 126 10.18 -12.70 -4.73
CA GLU A 126 10.58 -13.98 -5.32
C GLU A 126 9.99 -14.16 -6.70
N GLN A 127 8.69 -13.90 -6.86
CA GLN A 127 8.02 -14.01 -8.18
C GLN A 127 8.62 -13.06 -9.21
N GLN A 128 8.94 -11.81 -8.85
CA GLN A 128 9.63 -10.89 -9.75
C GLN A 128 10.98 -11.45 -10.23
N LEU A 129 11.77 -12.00 -9.31
CA LEU A 129 13.06 -12.60 -9.65
C LEU A 129 12.91 -13.82 -10.57
N ARG A 130 11.95 -14.69 -10.31
CA ARG A 130 11.62 -15.85 -11.16
C ARG A 130 11.23 -15.43 -12.59
N ILE A 131 10.30 -14.46 -12.69
CA ILE A 131 9.83 -13.92 -13.97
C ILE A 131 11.00 -13.27 -14.74
N ALA A 132 11.83 -12.48 -14.06
CA ALA A 132 13.01 -11.85 -14.66
C ALA A 132 14.03 -12.87 -15.16
N ALA A 133 14.21 -13.97 -14.44
CA ALA A 133 15.08 -15.09 -14.82
C ALA A 133 14.50 -15.94 -15.96
N GLY A 134 13.30 -15.67 -16.45
CA GLY A 134 12.63 -16.44 -17.50
C GLY A 134 12.04 -17.76 -17.05
N LEU A 135 11.87 -17.97 -15.73
CA LEU A 135 11.27 -19.17 -15.16
C LEU A 135 9.73 -19.15 -15.15
N GLY A 136 9.14 -18.00 -15.49
CA GLY A 136 7.69 -17.79 -15.47
C GLY A 136 7.10 -17.74 -14.05
N LEU A 137 5.77 -17.68 -13.98
CA LEU A 137 5.01 -17.88 -12.75
C LEU A 137 4.92 -19.39 -12.44
N ASN A 138 5.01 -19.71 -11.15
CA ASN A 138 4.79 -21.08 -10.66
C ASN A 138 3.53 -21.16 -9.78
N LEU A 139 2.59 -20.27 -10.02
CA LEU A 139 1.34 -20.12 -9.29
C LEU A 139 0.18 -20.01 -10.28
N GLU A 140 -0.93 -20.67 -9.98
CA GLU A 140 -2.19 -20.55 -10.70
C GLU A 140 -3.19 -19.72 -9.87
N GLN A 141 -4.18 -19.11 -10.55
CA GLN A 141 -5.14 -18.23 -9.88
C GLN A 141 -5.96 -18.95 -8.79
N ASP A 142 -6.30 -20.21 -8.99
CA ASP A 142 -7.08 -21.03 -8.05
C ASP A 142 -6.28 -21.47 -6.81
N GLU A 143 -4.96 -21.30 -6.82
CA GLU A 143 -4.09 -21.53 -5.65
C GLU A 143 -4.03 -20.31 -4.73
N ILE A 144 -4.50 -19.14 -5.19
CA ILE A 144 -4.40 -17.90 -4.42
C ILE A 144 -5.62 -17.74 -3.52
N GLU A 145 -5.39 -17.89 -2.23
CA GLU A 145 -6.38 -17.69 -1.18
C GLU A 145 -6.03 -16.48 -0.32
N VAL A 146 -7.03 -15.65 0.00
CA VAL A 146 -6.87 -14.59 1.01
C VAL A 146 -7.17 -15.15 2.40
N LYS A 147 -6.21 -15.02 3.32
CA LYS A 147 -6.35 -15.48 4.71
C LYS A 147 -6.22 -14.31 5.67
N GLY A 148 -7.32 -13.96 6.31
CA GLY A 148 -7.35 -12.88 7.29
C GLY A 148 -7.29 -11.48 6.66
N HIS A 149 -6.64 -10.57 7.38
CA HIS A 149 -6.50 -9.17 7.02
C HIS A 149 -5.13 -8.64 7.45
N ALA A 150 -4.54 -7.74 6.68
CA ALA A 150 -3.28 -7.11 7.03
C ALA A 150 -3.37 -5.59 6.90
N ILE A 151 -2.66 -4.89 7.78
CA ILE A 151 -2.56 -3.42 7.80
C ILE A 151 -1.09 -3.07 7.84
N GLU A 152 -0.66 -2.12 7.02
CA GLU A 152 0.68 -1.54 7.01
C GLU A 152 0.62 -0.07 7.47
N CYS A 153 1.55 0.33 8.33
CA CYS A 153 1.82 1.72 8.66
C CYS A 153 3.21 2.08 8.14
N ARG A 154 3.29 3.13 7.32
CA ARG A 154 4.58 3.70 6.91
C ARG A 154 5.17 4.52 8.05
N ILE A 155 6.32 4.10 8.57
CA ILE A 155 7.02 4.83 9.63
C ILE A 155 8.02 5.78 9.00
N ASN A 156 7.76 7.07 9.18
CA ASN A 156 8.55 8.15 8.61
C ASN A 156 9.31 8.92 9.70
N ALA A 157 10.55 9.29 9.41
CA ALA A 157 11.33 10.22 10.21
C ALA A 157 10.86 11.65 9.98
N GLU A 158 9.76 12.03 10.60
CA GLU A 158 9.06 13.31 10.43
C GLU A 158 8.52 13.81 11.77
N ASP A 159 8.47 15.12 11.91
CA ASP A 159 7.73 15.74 13.01
C ASP A 159 6.22 15.43 12.87
N PRO A 160 5.56 14.82 13.86
CA PRO A 160 4.17 14.36 13.74
C PRO A 160 3.15 15.50 13.59
N THR A 161 3.54 16.75 13.90
CA THR A 161 2.67 17.92 13.83
C THR A 161 2.91 18.76 12.57
N THR A 162 4.18 19.04 12.27
CA THR A 162 4.55 19.90 11.13
C THR A 162 4.82 19.10 9.87
N PHE A 163 5.07 17.80 10.02
CA PHE A 163 5.41 16.86 8.96
C PHE A 163 6.73 17.20 8.22
N LEU A 164 7.57 17.99 8.86
CA LEU A 164 8.91 18.26 8.34
C LEU A 164 9.81 17.05 8.59
N PRO A 165 10.68 16.69 7.62
CA PRO A 165 11.66 15.62 7.81
C PRO A 165 12.49 15.84 9.07
N SER A 166 12.77 14.76 9.79
CA SER A 166 13.58 14.74 11.01
C SER A 166 14.80 13.85 10.83
N PRO A 167 15.78 14.23 10.01
CA PRO A 167 17.04 13.50 9.89
C PRO A 167 17.79 13.56 11.23
N GLY A 168 18.62 12.57 11.49
CA GLY A 168 19.40 12.54 12.73
C GLY A 168 19.83 11.14 13.14
N LYS A 169 20.50 11.05 14.28
CA LYS A 169 21.00 9.78 14.81
C LYS A 169 19.93 9.11 15.68
N ILE A 170 19.67 7.83 15.38
CA ILE A 170 18.81 6.99 16.22
C ILE A 170 19.58 6.61 17.49
N GLU A 171 19.05 7.02 18.64
CA GLU A 171 19.64 6.71 19.96
C GLU A 171 19.19 5.35 20.45
N THR A 172 17.89 5.08 20.38
CA THR A 172 17.31 3.79 20.76
C THR A 172 16.38 3.31 19.66
N PHE A 173 16.48 2.04 19.32
CA PHE A 173 15.55 1.35 18.44
C PHE A 173 15.16 0.01 19.03
N TYR A 174 13.88 -0.16 19.32
CA TYR A 174 13.27 -1.43 19.70
C TYR A 174 12.17 -1.76 18.69
N ALA A 175 12.38 -2.85 17.94
CA ALA A 175 11.44 -3.35 16.97
C ALA A 175 10.35 -4.18 17.67
N PRO A 176 9.06 -3.90 17.43
CA PRO A 176 7.99 -4.75 17.95
C PRO A 176 8.03 -6.12 17.26
N GLY A 177 7.43 -7.11 17.91
CA GLY A 177 7.40 -8.47 17.41
C GLY A 177 6.16 -9.23 17.86
N GLY A 178 6.13 -10.52 17.57
CA GLY A 178 5.04 -11.41 17.95
C GLY A 178 4.25 -11.96 16.77
N ALA A 179 3.20 -12.72 17.06
CA ALA A 179 2.40 -13.39 16.04
C ALA A 179 1.71 -12.40 15.11
N GLY A 180 2.01 -12.49 13.80
CA GLY A 180 1.43 -11.63 12.77
C GLY A 180 2.02 -10.22 12.71
N ILE A 181 3.15 -9.95 13.35
CA ILE A 181 3.88 -8.69 13.22
C ILE A 181 5.08 -8.89 12.29
N ARG A 182 5.19 -8.01 11.28
CA ARG A 182 6.33 -7.90 10.37
C ARG A 182 6.83 -6.46 10.38
N LEU A 183 8.15 -6.30 10.43
CA LEU A 183 8.79 -4.99 10.31
C LEU A 183 9.84 -5.06 9.19
N ASP A 184 9.59 -4.34 8.11
CA ASP A 184 10.56 -4.14 7.03
C ASP A 184 11.28 -2.81 7.25
N SER A 185 12.58 -2.84 7.54
CA SER A 185 13.33 -1.66 7.90
C SER A 185 14.81 -1.78 7.55
N HIS A 186 15.45 -0.64 7.32
CA HIS A 186 16.90 -0.53 7.13
C HIS A 186 17.62 0.11 8.31
N ILE A 187 16.87 0.56 9.35
CA ILE A 187 17.44 1.28 10.49
C ILE A 187 17.87 0.32 11.61
N TYR A 188 18.79 0.80 12.42
CA TYR A 188 19.26 0.13 13.64
C TYR A 188 19.72 1.20 14.66
N GLN A 189 19.87 0.81 15.90
CA GLN A 189 20.38 1.71 16.95
C GLN A 189 21.76 2.25 16.57
N GLY A 190 21.90 3.58 16.58
CA GLY A 190 23.11 4.29 16.17
C GLY A 190 23.16 4.68 14.69
N TYR A 191 22.20 4.22 13.87
CA TYR A 191 22.09 4.65 12.47
C TYR A 191 21.80 6.14 12.38
N SER A 192 22.40 6.82 11.39
CA SER A 192 22.12 8.23 11.11
C SER A 192 21.30 8.35 9.83
N ILE A 193 20.07 8.87 9.96
CA ILE A 193 19.18 9.11 8.84
C ILE A 193 19.68 10.33 8.07
N PRO A 194 20.04 10.17 6.78
CA PRO A 194 20.52 11.28 5.97
C PRO A 194 19.36 12.18 5.51
N PRO A 195 19.59 13.48 5.26
CA PRO A 195 18.57 14.40 4.81
C PRO A 195 18.30 14.37 3.29
N TYR A 196 18.89 13.43 2.56
CA TYR A 196 18.90 13.44 1.07
C TYR A 196 17.88 12.52 0.41
N TYR A 197 17.21 11.70 1.21
CA TYR A 197 16.25 10.69 0.74
C TYR A 197 14.88 10.92 1.36
N ASP A 198 13.91 10.12 0.92
CA ASP A 198 12.58 10.06 1.52
C ASP A 198 12.68 9.78 3.04
N SER A 199 11.73 10.31 3.78
CA SER A 199 11.67 10.18 5.24
C SER A 199 11.26 8.80 5.73
N MET A 200 10.78 7.91 4.86
CA MET A 200 10.32 6.57 5.23
C MET A 200 11.50 5.69 5.69
N ILE A 201 11.43 5.19 6.91
CA ILE A 201 12.49 4.42 7.57
C ILE A 201 12.10 2.99 7.90
N ALA A 202 10.81 2.72 7.97
CA ALA A 202 10.28 1.38 8.20
C ALA A 202 8.85 1.26 7.68
N LYS A 203 8.42 0.01 7.49
CA LYS A 203 7.03 -0.40 7.29
C LYS A 203 6.70 -1.36 8.42
N LEU A 204 5.69 -1.01 9.21
CA LEU A 204 5.18 -1.88 10.26
C LEU A 204 3.89 -2.52 9.77
N ILE A 205 3.86 -3.85 9.69
CA ILE A 205 2.73 -4.61 9.17
C ILE A 205 2.17 -5.50 10.28
N ALA A 206 0.85 -5.48 10.45
CA ALA A 206 0.14 -6.37 11.35
C ALA A 206 -0.89 -7.20 10.57
N HIS A 207 -0.84 -8.51 10.73
CA HIS A 207 -1.76 -9.47 10.13
C HIS A 207 -2.57 -10.19 11.21
N GLY A 208 -3.86 -10.37 10.99
CA GLY A 208 -4.77 -11.09 11.87
C GLY A 208 -5.75 -11.97 11.10
N LYS A 209 -6.50 -12.80 11.82
CA LYS A 209 -7.56 -13.61 11.22
C LYS A 209 -8.69 -12.78 10.59
N ASP A 210 -8.83 -11.53 11.03
CA ASP A 210 -9.79 -10.53 10.59
C ASP A 210 -9.23 -9.12 10.83
N ARG A 211 -9.94 -8.10 10.34
CA ARG A 211 -9.54 -6.69 10.46
C ARG A 211 -9.41 -6.23 11.92
N GLU A 212 -10.35 -6.64 12.78
CA GLU A 212 -10.33 -6.30 14.21
C GLU A 212 -9.06 -6.83 14.89
N THR A 213 -8.71 -8.09 14.63
CA THR A 213 -7.47 -8.70 15.14
C THR A 213 -6.24 -8.00 14.61
N SER A 214 -6.23 -7.58 13.34
CA SER A 214 -5.11 -6.85 12.73
C SER A 214 -4.94 -5.48 13.35
N LEU A 215 -6.03 -4.74 13.57
CA LEU A 215 -6.05 -3.46 14.29
C LEU A 215 -5.52 -3.60 15.71
N ALA A 216 -5.98 -4.62 16.45
CA ALA A 216 -5.52 -4.86 17.83
C ALA A 216 -4.01 -5.14 17.88
N ARG A 217 -3.50 -5.95 16.94
CA ARG A 217 -2.07 -6.24 16.81
C ARG A 217 -1.26 -5.02 16.41
N MET A 218 -1.77 -4.19 15.49
CA MET A 218 -1.11 -2.95 15.09
C MET A 218 -1.02 -1.97 16.26
N ARG A 219 -2.09 -1.81 17.04
CA ARG A 219 -2.09 -0.99 18.27
C ARG A 219 -0.98 -1.41 19.22
N GLN A 220 -0.93 -2.71 19.53
CA GLN A 220 0.10 -3.25 20.41
C GLN A 220 1.51 -3.01 19.84
N ALA A 221 1.72 -3.29 18.55
CA ALA A 221 3.02 -3.12 17.92
C ALA A 221 3.49 -1.66 17.91
N LEU A 222 2.58 -0.71 17.65
CA LEU A 222 2.87 0.72 17.72
C LEU A 222 3.20 1.17 19.16
N ASP A 223 2.55 0.56 20.17
CA ASP A 223 2.84 0.88 21.58
C ASP A 223 4.18 0.31 22.04
N GLU A 224 4.56 -0.86 21.55
CA GLU A 224 5.84 -1.48 21.86
C GLU A 224 7.01 -0.88 21.11
N MET A 225 6.78 -0.23 19.94
CA MET A 225 7.84 0.34 19.12
C MET A 225 8.50 1.55 19.82
N ILE A 226 9.80 1.45 20.08
CA ILE A 226 10.58 2.54 20.67
C ILE A 226 11.57 3.04 19.63
N LEU A 227 11.47 4.31 19.29
CA LEU A 227 12.39 5.00 18.40
C LEU A 227 12.70 6.40 18.98
N THR A 228 13.94 6.63 19.38
CA THR A 228 14.38 7.89 19.97
C THR A 228 15.58 8.49 19.23
N GLY A 229 15.85 9.79 19.49
CA GLY A 229 16.89 10.56 18.80
C GLY A 229 16.41 11.33 17.58
N ILE A 230 15.24 10.96 17.04
CA ILE A 230 14.55 11.62 15.92
C ILE A 230 13.06 11.73 16.22
N LYS A 231 12.35 12.56 15.45
CA LYS A 231 10.89 12.59 15.46
C LYS A 231 10.35 11.62 14.41
N THR A 232 9.20 11.02 14.70
CA THR A 232 8.53 10.08 13.79
C THR A 232 7.03 10.35 13.76
N ASN A 233 6.36 9.82 12.70
CA ASN A 233 4.91 9.85 12.58
C ASN A 233 4.18 8.74 13.38
N ILE A 234 4.87 7.99 14.23
CA ILE A 234 4.25 6.98 15.11
C ILE A 234 3.06 7.54 15.92
N PRO A 235 3.13 8.74 16.52
CA PRO A 235 1.98 9.34 17.20
C PRO A 235 0.76 9.50 16.29
N LEU A 236 0.95 9.92 15.03
CA LEU A 236 -0.15 10.04 14.05
C LEU A 236 -0.84 8.68 13.83
N HIS A 237 -0.07 7.61 13.66
CA HIS A 237 -0.65 6.26 13.50
C HIS A 237 -1.41 5.80 14.75
N LYS A 238 -0.90 6.12 15.94
CA LYS A 238 -1.61 5.82 17.19
C LYS A 238 -2.94 6.55 17.27
N ASP A 239 -2.97 7.83 16.92
CA ASP A 239 -4.20 8.64 16.96
C ASP A 239 -5.22 8.11 15.94
N LEU A 240 -4.82 7.84 14.68
CA LEU A 240 -5.67 7.28 13.64
C LEU A 240 -6.25 5.90 14.02
N ILE A 241 -5.39 4.98 14.45
CA ILE A 241 -5.76 3.59 14.70
C ILE A 241 -6.48 3.42 16.05
N LEU A 242 -6.16 4.27 17.04
CA LEU A 242 -6.70 4.14 18.40
C LEU A 242 -7.94 5.00 18.62
N GLN A 243 -8.06 6.16 17.98
CA GLN A 243 -9.03 7.19 18.34
C GLN A 243 -10.01 7.52 17.21
N ASP A 244 -9.69 7.26 15.95
CA ASP A 244 -10.60 7.55 14.86
C ASP A 244 -11.63 6.43 14.71
N ALA A 245 -12.88 6.72 15.16
CA ALA A 245 -13.99 5.79 15.05
C ALA A 245 -14.32 5.45 13.59
N ASN A 246 -14.15 6.40 12.66
CA ASN A 246 -14.45 6.17 11.24
C ASN A 246 -13.47 5.15 10.66
N PHE A 247 -12.19 5.29 10.95
CA PHE A 247 -11.20 4.30 10.49
C PHE A 247 -11.41 2.93 11.15
N CYS A 248 -11.71 2.89 12.46
CA CYS A 248 -11.91 1.64 13.18
C CYS A 248 -13.16 0.88 12.71
N GLU A 249 -14.23 1.58 12.37
CA GLU A 249 -15.52 0.99 12.00
C GLU A 249 -15.72 0.83 10.49
N GLN A 250 -15.13 1.71 9.69
CA GLN A 250 -15.34 1.78 8.24
C GLN A 250 -14.02 2.07 7.50
N ALA A 251 -14.00 1.75 6.19
CA ALA A 251 -12.97 2.26 5.31
C ALA A 251 -13.14 3.76 5.10
N MET A 252 -12.04 4.49 5.06
CA MET A 252 -12.06 5.95 4.87
C MET A 252 -12.11 6.32 3.38
N ASP A 253 -12.72 7.46 3.10
CA ASP A 253 -12.64 8.16 1.81
C ASP A 253 -11.33 8.97 1.74
N ILE A 254 -10.86 9.31 0.54
CA ILE A 254 -9.72 10.23 0.31
C ILE A 254 -10.14 11.66 0.61
#